data_ac9c6e406da1380a3d5c5eb63c859e2e
#
_entry.id   ac9c6e406da1380a3d5c5eb63c859e2e
#
_cell.length_a   1.000
_cell.length_b   1.000
_cell.length_c   1.000
_cell.angle_alpha   90.00
_cell.angle_beta   90.00
_cell.angle_gamma   90.00
#
_symmetry.space_group_name_H-M   'P 1'
#
loop_
_entity.id
_entity.type
_entity.pdbx_description
1 polymer ?
#
loop_
_entity_poly.entity_id
_entity_poly.type
_entity_poly.pdbx_seq_one_letter_code
_entity_poly.pdbx_strand_id
1 'polypeptide(L)'
;TLALAPLVWSLHALDRGDARAFVWACVGVLLCREDLAAVTALMGLCALLQPNAPTLRPAGWLVFVSSLLWLVVFVGVVAPRFAPSAGGPLDAHFGHLGGSFGSAVLSVFTQPGAVLAHLLQPAKLTYLPRVLAPLLFLPLLAPRCLLPALPVLGMLMLSQFETTTQLRSHYLTPALPALVWAGVHGFGRVKPHWQRHAGGLAVAAALASFVVAGVGPLSLRFFASYYCPDARTEAGRAVLTSIPRGASVQAPDVLLPHLAERQTVHRAPPPERA
;
A
#
# COMPACT_ATOMS: atom_id res chain seq x y z
N THR A 1 9.63 1.68 -3.04
CA THR A 1 9.43 0.52 -2.15
C THR A 1 10.03 -0.72 -2.79
N LEU A 2 11.00 -1.37 -2.10
CA LEU A 2 11.71 -2.56 -2.58
C LEU A 2 10.77 -3.73 -2.93
N ALA A 3 9.62 -3.82 -2.25
CA ALA A 3 8.63 -4.88 -2.45
C ALA A 3 7.96 -4.86 -3.84
N LEU A 4 8.00 -3.76 -4.59
CA LEU A 4 7.32 -3.68 -5.90
C LEU A 4 7.88 -4.68 -6.92
N ALA A 5 9.20 -4.81 -6.99
CA ALA A 5 9.83 -5.72 -7.94
C ALA A 5 9.40 -7.18 -7.73
N PRO A 6 9.53 -7.76 -6.51
CA PRO A 6 9.06 -9.12 -6.28
C PRO A 6 7.53 -9.26 -6.36
N LEU A 7 6.73 -8.21 -6.07
CA LEU A 7 5.27 -8.25 -6.29
C LEU A 7 4.92 -8.39 -7.78
N VAL A 8 5.53 -7.59 -8.64
CA VAL A 8 5.33 -7.70 -10.10
C VAL A 8 5.79 -9.04 -10.61
N TRP A 9 6.95 -9.52 -10.12
CA TRP A 9 7.50 -10.81 -10.53
C TRP A 9 6.60 -11.98 -10.11
N SER A 10 6.00 -11.93 -8.92
CA SER A 10 5.08 -12.98 -8.45
C SER A 10 3.81 -13.06 -9.32
N LEU A 11 3.24 -11.91 -9.72
CA LEU A 11 2.08 -11.87 -10.63
C LEU A 11 2.45 -12.38 -12.02
N HIS A 12 3.64 -12.01 -12.53
CA HIS A 12 4.13 -12.51 -13.81
C HIS A 12 4.37 -14.02 -13.80
N ALA A 13 4.97 -14.56 -12.74
CA ALA A 13 5.18 -15.99 -12.56
C ALA A 13 3.84 -16.75 -12.45
N LEU A 14 2.85 -16.14 -11.80
CA LEU A 14 1.49 -16.67 -11.71
C LEU A 14 0.85 -16.80 -13.10
N ASP A 15 0.99 -15.78 -13.96
CA ASP A 15 0.46 -15.81 -15.34
C ASP A 15 1.14 -16.87 -16.21
N ARG A 16 2.45 -17.06 -16.00
CA ARG A 16 3.23 -18.08 -16.74
C ARG A 16 3.05 -19.50 -16.24
N GLY A 17 2.41 -19.69 -15.10
CA GLY A 17 2.30 -21.01 -14.47
C GLY A 17 3.63 -21.51 -13.89
N ASP A 18 4.61 -20.61 -13.66
CA ASP A 18 5.91 -20.94 -13.09
C ASP A 18 5.84 -20.99 -11.56
N ALA A 19 5.60 -22.19 -11.04
CA ALA A 19 5.44 -22.42 -9.60
C ALA A 19 6.69 -22.06 -8.80
N ARG A 20 7.90 -22.30 -9.33
CA ARG A 20 9.15 -22.02 -8.61
C ARG A 20 9.40 -20.51 -8.51
N ALA A 21 9.31 -19.82 -9.65
CA ALA A 21 9.47 -18.35 -9.68
C ALA A 21 8.42 -17.67 -8.81
N PHE A 22 7.17 -18.17 -8.81
CA PHE A 22 6.08 -17.66 -7.96
C PHE A 22 6.42 -17.74 -6.47
N VAL A 23 6.84 -18.92 -5.98
CA VAL A 23 7.21 -19.10 -4.56
C VAL A 23 8.36 -18.18 -4.17
N TRP A 24 9.46 -18.17 -4.95
CA TRP A 24 10.61 -17.32 -4.62
C TRP A 24 10.31 -15.83 -4.65
N ALA A 25 9.47 -15.40 -5.60
CA ALA A 25 9.03 -14.01 -5.65
C ALA A 25 8.18 -13.63 -4.41
N CYS A 26 7.27 -14.52 -3.97
CA CYS A 26 6.49 -14.31 -2.75
C CYS A 26 7.38 -14.28 -1.49
N VAL A 27 8.40 -15.14 -1.41
CA VAL A 27 9.42 -15.05 -0.34
C VAL A 27 10.12 -13.69 -0.37
N GLY A 28 10.50 -13.20 -1.57
CA GLY A 28 11.09 -11.86 -1.72
C GLY A 28 10.17 -10.73 -1.23
N VAL A 29 8.86 -10.85 -1.44
CA VAL A 29 7.86 -9.89 -0.90
C VAL A 29 7.87 -9.91 0.62
N LEU A 30 7.80 -11.09 1.24
CA LEU A 30 7.76 -11.26 2.71
C LEU A 30 9.05 -10.76 3.38
N LEU A 31 10.20 -10.92 2.72
CA LEU A 31 11.49 -10.39 3.21
C LEU A 31 11.57 -8.85 3.13
N CYS A 32 10.78 -8.22 2.28
CA CYS A 32 10.77 -6.76 2.17
C CYS A 32 9.85 -6.10 3.21
N ARG A 33 8.67 -6.69 3.44
CA ARG A 33 7.65 -6.11 4.32
C ARG A 33 6.71 -7.20 4.86
N GLU A 34 6.60 -7.25 6.16
CA GLU A 34 5.79 -8.21 6.90
C GLU A 34 4.28 -8.00 6.70
N ASP A 35 3.84 -6.76 6.54
CA ASP A 35 2.43 -6.40 6.35
C ASP A 35 1.87 -6.88 4.99
N LEU A 36 2.74 -7.25 4.06
CA LEU A 36 2.34 -7.81 2.77
C LEU A 36 2.03 -9.31 2.81
N ALA A 37 2.13 -9.94 3.98
CA ALA A 37 1.76 -11.35 4.15
C ALA A 37 0.29 -11.63 3.74
N ALA A 38 -0.63 -10.71 4.01
CA ALA A 38 -2.01 -10.85 3.55
C ALA A 38 -2.13 -10.76 2.01
N VAL A 39 -1.28 -9.96 1.37
CA VAL A 39 -1.22 -9.83 -0.10
C VAL A 39 -0.72 -11.14 -0.71
N THR A 40 0.40 -11.69 -0.20
CA THR A 40 0.96 -12.95 -0.68
C THR A 40 0.03 -14.14 -0.39
N ALA A 41 -0.70 -14.14 0.73
CA ALA A 41 -1.73 -15.13 0.99
C ALA A 41 -2.81 -15.12 -0.10
N LEU A 42 -3.33 -13.95 -0.47
CA LEU A 42 -4.33 -13.85 -1.53
C LEU A 42 -3.75 -14.13 -2.94
N MET A 43 -2.46 -13.90 -3.16
CA MET A 43 -1.77 -14.41 -4.36
C MET A 43 -1.73 -15.94 -4.39
N GLY A 44 -1.45 -16.59 -3.24
CA GLY A 44 -1.56 -18.05 -3.11
C GLY A 44 -2.96 -18.55 -3.43
N LEU A 45 -4.00 -17.86 -2.94
CA LEU A 45 -5.39 -18.16 -3.28
C LEU A 45 -5.67 -17.98 -4.79
N CYS A 46 -5.13 -16.94 -5.42
CA CYS A 46 -5.23 -16.76 -6.88
C CYS A 46 -4.62 -17.96 -7.62
N ALA A 47 -3.46 -18.47 -7.17
CA ALA A 47 -2.83 -19.66 -7.75
C ALA A 47 -3.74 -20.91 -7.64
N LEU A 48 -4.42 -21.09 -6.50
CA LEU A 48 -5.38 -22.18 -6.28
C LEU A 48 -6.60 -22.08 -7.19
N LEU A 49 -7.04 -20.86 -7.47
CA LEU A 49 -8.24 -20.57 -8.28
C LEU A 49 -7.95 -20.58 -9.80
N GLN A 50 -6.69 -20.79 -10.23
CA GLN A 50 -6.35 -20.88 -11.66
C GLN A 50 -6.77 -22.24 -12.24
N PRO A 51 -7.76 -22.28 -13.16
CA PRO A 51 -8.29 -23.56 -13.65
C PRO A 51 -7.30 -24.28 -14.57
N ASN A 52 -6.50 -23.54 -15.33
CA ASN A 52 -5.65 -24.06 -16.41
C ASN A 52 -4.19 -24.32 -15.99
N ALA A 53 -3.85 -24.18 -14.71
CA ALA A 53 -2.49 -24.36 -14.21
C ALA A 53 -2.48 -25.26 -12.94
N PRO A 54 -2.78 -26.55 -13.04
CA PRO A 54 -2.81 -27.45 -11.87
C PRO A 54 -1.45 -27.55 -11.17
N THR A 55 -0.36 -27.30 -11.88
CA THR A 55 1.01 -27.26 -11.35
C THR A 55 1.23 -26.14 -10.34
N LEU A 56 0.43 -25.08 -10.38
CA LEU A 56 0.48 -23.98 -9.40
C LEU A 56 -0.20 -24.33 -8.08
N ARG A 57 -1.07 -25.33 -8.01
CA ARG A 57 -1.86 -25.62 -6.80
C ARG A 57 -0.99 -25.91 -5.57
N PRO A 58 0.05 -26.78 -5.63
CA PRO A 58 0.93 -27.03 -4.49
C PRO A 58 1.66 -25.74 -4.05
N ALA A 59 2.16 -24.97 -5.00
CA ALA A 59 2.80 -23.69 -4.72
C ALA A 59 1.82 -22.66 -4.11
N GLY A 60 0.57 -22.63 -4.62
CA GLY A 60 -0.50 -21.81 -4.10
C GLY A 60 -0.82 -22.13 -2.63
N TRP A 61 -0.95 -23.41 -2.29
CA TRP A 61 -1.14 -23.84 -0.89
C TRP A 61 0.05 -23.49 -0.02
N LEU A 62 1.28 -23.74 -0.50
CA LEU A 62 2.50 -23.40 0.23
C LEU A 62 2.55 -21.90 0.55
N VAL A 63 2.35 -21.04 -0.46
CA VAL A 63 2.37 -19.58 -0.27
C VAL A 63 1.22 -19.13 0.62
N PHE A 64 0.01 -19.65 0.43
CA PHE A 64 -1.14 -19.27 1.24
C PHE A 64 -0.93 -19.57 2.73
N VAL A 65 -0.57 -20.82 3.04
CA VAL A 65 -0.39 -21.27 4.44
C VAL A 65 0.81 -20.60 5.09
N SER A 66 1.96 -20.52 4.40
CA SER A 66 3.16 -19.88 4.95
C SER A 66 2.96 -18.39 5.18
N SER A 67 2.24 -17.70 4.32
CA SER A 67 1.92 -16.27 4.50
C SER A 67 0.99 -16.03 5.69
N LEU A 68 -0.04 -16.87 5.86
CA LEU A 68 -0.92 -16.77 7.04
C LEU A 68 -0.16 -17.08 8.33
N LEU A 69 0.68 -18.13 8.31
CA LEU A 69 1.53 -18.47 9.47
C LEU A 69 2.48 -17.30 9.81
N TRP A 70 3.13 -16.73 8.78
CA TRP A 70 3.99 -15.55 8.97
C TRP A 70 3.23 -14.38 9.60
N LEU A 71 2.02 -14.08 9.11
CA LEU A 71 1.18 -13.02 9.67
C LEU A 71 0.86 -13.26 11.15
N VAL A 72 0.47 -14.50 11.51
CA VAL A 72 0.18 -14.88 12.90
C VAL A 72 1.42 -14.76 13.78
N VAL A 73 2.56 -15.28 13.31
CA VAL A 73 3.85 -15.19 14.06
C VAL A 73 4.27 -13.73 14.21
N PHE A 74 4.16 -12.95 13.14
CA PHE A 74 4.55 -11.53 13.20
C PHE A 74 3.68 -10.75 14.20
N VAL A 75 2.35 -10.84 14.09
CA VAL A 75 1.43 -10.09 14.95
C VAL A 75 1.44 -10.62 16.39
N GLY A 76 1.53 -11.95 16.58
CA GLY A 76 1.44 -12.58 17.89
C GLY A 76 2.77 -12.67 18.67
N VAL A 77 3.90 -12.68 17.97
CA VAL A 77 5.21 -12.92 18.60
C VAL A 77 6.21 -11.80 18.33
N VAL A 78 6.39 -11.42 17.06
CA VAL A 78 7.46 -10.47 16.68
C VAL A 78 7.08 -9.05 17.09
N ALA A 79 5.94 -8.54 16.64
CA ALA A 79 5.52 -7.17 16.89
C ALA A 79 5.47 -6.82 18.40
N PRO A 80 4.93 -7.65 19.30
CA PRO A 80 4.92 -7.34 20.74
C PRO A 80 6.31 -7.25 21.39
N ARG A 81 7.32 -7.94 20.82
CA ARG A 81 8.70 -7.89 21.34
C ARG A 81 9.44 -6.62 20.97
N PHE A 82 9.14 -6.04 19.81
CA PHE A 82 9.82 -4.84 19.31
C PHE A 82 9.02 -3.55 19.52
N ALA A 83 7.72 -3.64 19.76
CA ALA A 83 6.84 -2.52 20.09
C ALA A 83 6.02 -2.86 21.34
N PRO A 84 6.65 -2.91 22.53
CA PRO A 84 5.99 -3.36 23.76
C PRO A 84 4.94 -2.38 24.30
N SER A 85 4.89 -1.15 23.81
CA SER A 85 3.87 -0.18 24.22
C SER A 85 2.56 -0.44 23.47
N ALA A 86 1.47 -0.64 24.23
CA ALA A 86 0.11 -0.59 23.69
C ALA A 86 -0.05 0.72 22.90
N GLY A 87 -0.37 0.63 21.61
CA GLY A 87 -0.48 1.80 20.74
C GLY A 87 0.61 1.87 19.67
N GLY A 88 1.02 0.74 19.10
CA GLY A 88 1.90 0.72 17.92
C GLY A 88 1.30 1.48 16.73
N PRO A 89 2.11 1.78 15.69
CA PRO A 89 1.63 2.53 14.51
C PRO A 89 0.36 1.95 13.87
N LEU A 90 0.20 0.62 13.90
CA LEU A 90 -1.01 -0.06 13.39
C LEU A 90 -2.23 0.22 14.27
N ASP A 91 -2.05 0.24 15.59
CA ASP A 91 -3.15 0.49 16.52
C ASP A 91 -3.67 1.92 16.38
N ALA A 92 -2.79 2.87 16.09
CA ALA A 92 -3.17 4.25 15.80
C ALA A 92 -4.08 4.35 14.55
N HIS A 93 -3.94 3.46 13.57
CA HIS A 93 -4.80 3.43 12.38
C HIS A 93 -6.23 2.93 12.67
N PHE A 94 -6.41 2.09 13.69
CA PHE A 94 -7.66 1.36 13.95
C PHE A 94 -8.28 1.68 15.33
N GLY A 95 -7.90 2.81 15.94
CA GLY A 95 -8.39 3.21 17.26
C GLY A 95 -9.92 3.18 17.40
N HIS A 96 -10.65 3.61 16.36
CA HIS A 96 -12.11 3.62 16.29
C HIS A 96 -12.75 2.21 16.14
N LEU A 97 -11.94 1.18 15.84
CA LEU A 97 -12.37 -0.22 15.66
C LEU A 97 -11.79 -1.15 16.75
N GLY A 98 -11.47 -0.60 17.91
CA GLY A 98 -10.99 -1.38 19.06
C GLY A 98 -9.48 -1.33 19.32
N GLY A 99 -8.74 -0.44 18.63
CA GLY A 99 -7.35 -0.09 18.95
C GLY A 99 -6.29 -1.12 18.55
N SER A 100 -6.63 -2.17 17.80
CA SER A 100 -5.66 -3.11 17.26
C SER A 100 -6.07 -3.59 15.87
N PHE A 101 -5.10 -4.07 15.09
CA PHE A 101 -5.41 -4.68 13.79
C PHE A 101 -6.35 -5.88 13.91
N GLY A 102 -6.15 -6.73 14.92
CA GLY A 102 -7.00 -7.89 15.18
C GLY A 102 -8.44 -7.50 15.52
N SER A 103 -8.62 -6.49 16.39
CA SER A 103 -9.93 -5.96 16.73
C SER A 103 -10.63 -5.29 15.56
N ALA A 104 -9.87 -4.60 14.68
CA ALA A 104 -10.42 -4.01 13.47
C ALA A 104 -10.94 -5.08 12.48
N VAL A 105 -10.23 -6.18 12.30
CA VAL A 105 -10.70 -7.32 11.50
C VAL A 105 -11.96 -7.94 12.15
N LEU A 106 -11.95 -8.13 13.46
CA LEU A 106 -13.09 -8.69 14.18
C LEU A 106 -14.31 -7.75 14.13
N SER A 107 -14.12 -6.44 14.16
CA SER A 107 -15.19 -5.44 14.11
C SER A 107 -16.01 -5.50 12.81
N VAL A 108 -15.42 -5.99 11.71
CA VAL A 108 -16.16 -6.22 10.44
C VAL A 108 -17.32 -7.19 10.67
N PHE A 109 -17.16 -8.16 11.56
CA PHE A 109 -18.18 -9.17 11.88
C PHE A 109 -19.03 -8.80 13.09
N THR A 110 -18.43 -8.15 14.10
CA THR A 110 -19.10 -7.85 15.36
C THR A 110 -19.81 -6.49 15.38
N GLN A 111 -19.33 -5.54 14.59
CA GLN A 111 -19.85 -4.16 14.53
C GLN A 111 -20.02 -3.68 13.07
N PRO A 112 -20.74 -4.43 12.19
CA PRO A 112 -20.83 -4.10 10.78
C PRO A 112 -21.42 -2.71 10.51
N GLY A 113 -22.31 -2.22 11.39
CA GLY A 113 -22.88 -0.88 11.29
C GLY A 113 -21.84 0.23 11.45
N ALA A 114 -20.92 0.10 12.42
CA ALA A 114 -19.84 1.07 12.62
C ALA A 114 -18.84 1.07 11.46
N VAL A 115 -18.49 -0.12 10.97
CA VAL A 115 -17.63 -0.28 9.79
C VAL A 115 -18.29 0.35 8.56
N LEU A 116 -19.57 0.08 8.33
CA LEU A 116 -20.31 0.64 7.21
C LEU A 116 -20.39 2.16 7.30
N ALA A 117 -20.71 2.72 8.46
CA ALA A 117 -20.75 4.17 8.68
C ALA A 117 -19.39 4.82 8.38
N HIS A 118 -18.27 4.17 8.76
CA HIS A 118 -16.92 4.63 8.44
C HIS A 118 -16.64 4.58 6.93
N LEU A 119 -17.02 3.52 6.25
CA LEU A 119 -16.83 3.35 4.80
C LEU A 119 -17.71 4.30 3.97
N LEU A 120 -18.86 4.73 4.49
CA LEU A 120 -19.78 5.68 3.83
C LEU A 120 -19.32 7.14 3.96
N GLN A 121 -18.24 7.43 4.66
CA GLN A 121 -17.70 8.79 4.69
C GLN A 121 -17.31 9.26 3.28
N PRO A 122 -17.58 10.54 2.91
CA PRO A 122 -17.33 11.04 1.55
C PRO A 122 -15.89 10.84 1.05
N ALA A 123 -14.91 10.98 1.94
CA ALA A 123 -13.50 10.74 1.62
C ALA A 123 -13.25 9.28 1.18
N LYS A 124 -13.88 8.31 1.84
CA LYS A 124 -13.76 6.88 1.54
C LYS A 124 -14.54 6.51 0.28
N LEU A 125 -15.77 7.00 0.14
CA LEU A 125 -16.60 6.74 -1.04
C LEU A 125 -15.96 7.23 -2.34
N THR A 126 -15.26 8.36 -2.30
CA THR A 126 -14.59 8.92 -3.49
C THR A 126 -13.22 8.28 -3.76
N TYR A 127 -12.66 7.54 -2.82
CA TYR A 127 -11.32 6.97 -2.94
C TYR A 127 -11.23 5.87 -4.00
N LEU A 128 -12.07 4.83 -3.90
CA LEU A 128 -12.04 3.71 -4.85
C LEU A 128 -12.29 4.15 -6.30
N PRO A 129 -13.30 4.99 -6.61
CA PRO A 129 -13.44 5.54 -7.95
C PRO A 129 -12.19 6.27 -8.45
N ARG A 130 -11.53 7.06 -7.60
CA ARG A 130 -10.30 7.78 -7.98
C ARG A 130 -9.11 6.84 -8.24
N VAL A 131 -9.02 5.72 -7.52
CA VAL A 131 -8.00 4.69 -7.73
C VAL A 131 -8.25 3.93 -9.05
N LEU A 132 -9.51 3.64 -9.37
CA LEU A 132 -9.90 2.84 -10.53
C LEU A 132 -10.05 3.66 -11.82
N ALA A 133 -10.34 4.96 -11.73
CA ALA A 133 -10.54 5.83 -12.88
C ALA A 133 -9.35 5.86 -13.86
N PRO A 134 -8.08 5.93 -13.41
CA PRO A 134 -6.93 5.86 -14.32
C PRO A 134 -6.85 4.56 -15.12
N LEU A 135 -7.42 3.48 -14.58
CA LEU A 135 -7.49 2.15 -15.20
C LEU A 135 -8.83 1.91 -15.91
N LEU A 136 -9.63 2.95 -16.12
CA LEU A 136 -10.96 2.90 -16.77
C LEU A 136 -11.87 1.82 -16.16
N PHE A 137 -11.77 1.57 -14.85
CA PHE A 137 -12.51 0.54 -14.11
C PHE A 137 -12.31 -0.89 -14.67
N LEU A 138 -11.38 -1.10 -15.59
CA LEU A 138 -11.07 -2.42 -16.17
C LEU A 138 -10.77 -3.50 -15.12
N PRO A 139 -10.10 -3.20 -13.98
CA PRO A 139 -9.88 -4.19 -12.94
C PRO A 139 -11.15 -4.88 -12.45
N LEU A 140 -12.30 -4.20 -12.45
CA LEU A 140 -13.58 -4.76 -12.03
C LEU A 140 -14.09 -5.87 -12.94
N LEU A 141 -13.64 -5.91 -14.19
CA LEU A 141 -13.95 -6.99 -15.13
C LEU A 141 -13.18 -8.28 -14.82
N ALA A 142 -12.12 -8.21 -13.98
CA ALA A 142 -11.31 -9.37 -13.61
C ALA A 142 -11.23 -9.52 -12.07
N PRO A 143 -12.35 -9.78 -11.36
CA PRO A 143 -12.42 -9.71 -9.90
C PRO A 143 -11.48 -10.70 -9.20
N ARG A 144 -11.17 -11.85 -9.80
CA ARG A 144 -10.17 -12.79 -9.24
C ARG A 144 -8.77 -12.18 -9.18
N CYS A 145 -8.42 -11.36 -10.16
CA CYS A 145 -7.12 -10.69 -10.22
C CYS A 145 -7.04 -9.50 -9.24
N LEU A 146 -8.17 -9.02 -8.72
CA LEU A 146 -8.20 -7.98 -7.67
C LEU A 146 -7.91 -8.52 -6.28
N LEU A 147 -8.02 -9.82 -6.05
CA LEU A 147 -7.84 -10.42 -4.71
C LEU A 147 -6.56 -9.94 -4.01
N PRO A 148 -5.36 -9.92 -4.65
CA PRO A 148 -4.15 -9.47 -3.98
C PRO A 148 -4.14 -7.98 -3.60
N ALA A 149 -4.96 -7.15 -4.23
CA ALA A 149 -5.09 -5.74 -3.88
C ALA A 149 -6.00 -5.51 -2.66
N LEU A 150 -6.91 -6.44 -2.36
CA LEU A 150 -7.94 -6.26 -1.33
C LEU A 150 -7.38 -6.01 0.08
N PRO A 151 -6.31 -6.69 0.57
CA PRO A 151 -5.79 -6.43 1.91
C PRO A 151 -5.30 -5.00 2.08
N VAL A 152 -4.58 -4.48 1.07
CA VAL A 152 -4.08 -3.10 1.11
C VAL A 152 -5.24 -2.11 1.00
N LEU A 153 -6.15 -2.30 0.05
CA LEU A 153 -7.31 -1.42 -0.10
C LEU A 153 -8.21 -1.46 1.15
N GLY A 154 -8.44 -2.64 1.73
CA GLY A 154 -9.20 -2.81 2.97
C GLY A 154 -8.55 -2.06 4.13
N MET A 155 -7.25 -2.20 4.32
CA MET A 155 -6.50 -1.50 5.36
C MET A 155 -6.57 0.02 5.20
N LEU A 156 -6.45 0.54 3.96
CA LEU A 156 -6.55 1.97 3.68
C LEU A 156 -7.97 2.51 3.91
N MET A 157 -8.98 1.74 3.53
CA MET A 157 -10.38 2.10 3.71
C MET A 157 -10.81 2.08 5.17
N LEU A 158 -10.30 1.13 5.97
CA LEU A 158 -10.62 1.00 7.40
C LEU A 158 -9.81 1.93 8.30
N SER A 159 -8.72 2.51 7.81
CA SER A 159 -7.90 3.45 8.59
C SER A 159 -8.66 4.73 8.95
N GLN A 160 -8.49 5.23 10.18
CA GLN A 160 -9.06 6.51 10.61
C GLN A 160 -8.32 7.73 10.04
N PHE A 161 -7.10 7.55 9.53
CA PHE A 161 -6.33 8.67 8.99
C PHE A 161 -6.75 9.01 7.56
N GLU A 162 -7.13 10.24 7.32
CA GLU A 162 -7.47 10.74 5.99
C GLU A 162 -6.30 10.65 5.00
N THR A 163 -5.07 10.75 5.49
CA THR A 163 -3.85 10.65 4.67
C THR A 163 -3.73 9.31 3.94
N THR A 164 -4.31 8.23 4.48
CA THR A 164 -4.28 6.89 3.87
C THR A 164 -5.09 6.82 2.57
N THR A 165 -6.12 7.64 2.43
CA THR A 165 -6.96 7.73 1.23
C THR A 165 -6.59 8.89 0.30
N GLN A 166 -5.46 9.53 0.53
CA GLN A 166 -4.89 10.51 -0.40
C GLN A 166 -4.07 9.80 -1.47
N LEU A 167 -4.40 10.01 -2.75
CA LEU A 167 -3.67 9.39 -3.88
C LEU A 167 -2.18 9.78 -3.94
N ARG A 168 -1.81 10.89 -3.30
CA ARG A 168 -0.42 11.35 -3.19
C ARG A 168 0.40 10.55 -2.18
N SER A 169 -0.24 9.80 -1.30
CA SER A 169 0.44 8.99 -0.31
C SER A 169 0.98 7.70 -0.93
N HIS A 170 2.09 7.22 -0.39
CA HIS A 170 2.72 5.97 -0.83
C HIS A 170 1.98 4.70 -0.36
N TYR A 171 0.93 4.85 0.41
CA TYR A 171 0.21 3.70 1.02
C TYR A 171 -0.45 2.78 -0.01
N LEU A 172 -0.92 3.33 -1.15
CA LEU A 172 -1.51 2.55 -2.24
C LEU A 172 -0.47 1.73 -3.03
N THR A 173 0.81 2.10 -2.95
CA THR A 173 1.88 1.54 -3.79
C THR A 173 1.90 0.00 -3.84
N PRO A 174 1.72 -0.75 -2.72
CA PRO A 174 1.74 -2.21 -2.78
C PRO A 174 0.53 -2.83 -3.51
N ALA A 175 -0.58 -2.12 -3.63
CA ALA A 175 -1.75 -2.60 -4.37
C ALA A 175 -1.64 -2.36 -5.89
N LEU A 176 -0.80 -1.41 -6.32
CA LEU A 176 -0.70 -1.01 -7.74
C LEU A 176 -0.38 -2.18 -8.68
N PRO A 177 0.59 -3.08 -8.39
CA PRO A 177 0.86 -4.21 -9.26
C PRO A 177 -0.37 -5.08 -9.52
N ALA A 178 -1.13 -5.39 -8.47
CA ALA A 178 -2.34 -6.20 -8.58
C ALA A 178 -3.48 -5.46 -9.30
N LEU A 179 -3.62 -4.15 -9.09
CA LEU A 179 -4.60 -3.33 -9.80
C LEU A 179 -4.30 -3.26 -11.29
N VAL A 180 -3.03 -3.05 -11.67
CA VAL A 180 -2.60 -3.03 -13.08
C VAL A 180 -2.78 -4.42 -13.69
N TRP A 181 -2.36 -5.47 -13.00
CA TRP A 181 -2.53 -6.86 -13.43
C TRP A 181 -4.02 -7.19 -13.67
N ALA A 182 -4.90 -6.84 -12.73
CA ALA A 182 -6.35 -6.99 -12.91
C ALA A 182 -6.88 -6.15 -14.08
N GLY A 183 -6.34 -4.95 -14.30
CA GLY A 183 -6.67 -4.10 -15.44
C GLY A 183 -6.33 -4.73 -16.78
N VAL A 184 -5.15 -5.35 -16.90
CA VAL A 184 -4.72 -6.07 -18.11
C VAL A 184 -5.65 -7.27 -18.38
N HIS A 185 -5.94 -8.08 -17.37
CA HIS A 185 -6.89 -9.20 -17.52
C HIS A 185 -8.31 -8.73 -17.80
N GLY A 186 -8.73 -7.60 -17.20
CA GLY A 186 -10.02 -6.96 -17.48
C GLY A 186 -10.12 -6.46 -18.92
N PHE A 187 -9.05 -5.85 -19.42
CA PHE A 187 -8.97 -5.43 -20.82
C PHE A 187 -9.13 -6.63 -21.79
N GLY A 188 -8.51 -7.76 -21.49
CA GLY A 188 -8.67 -9.00 -22.28
C GLY A 188 -10.12 -9.53 -22.34
N ARG A 189 -11.00 -9.10 -21.41
CA ARG A 189 -12.43 -9.45 -21.39
C ARG A 189 -13.34 -8.47 -22.15
N VAL A 190 -12.79 -7.35 -22.58
CA VAL A 190 -13.51 -6.40 -23.44
C VAL A 190 -13.69 -7.04 -24.81
N LYS A 191 -14.89 -6.90 -25.39
CA LYS A 191 -15.18 -7.43 -26.74
C LYS A 191 -14.15 -6.92 -27.76
N PRO A 192 -13.66 -7.77 -28.69
CA PRO A 192 -12.55 -7.43 -29.60
C PRO A 192 -12.75 -6.12 -30.39
N HIS A 193 -13.96 -5.86 -30.85
CA HIS A 193 -14.28 -4.63 -31.61
C HIS A 193 -14.20 -3.36 -30.75
N TRP A 194 -14.31 -3.46 -29.40
CA TRP A 194 -14.17 -2.34 -28.48
C TRP A 194 -12.77 -2.19 -27.90
N GLN A 195 -11.87 -3.21 -28.02
CA GLN A 195 -10.55 -3.18 -27.38
C GLN A 195 -9.71 -2.00 -27.83
N ARG A 196 -9.75 -1.65 -29.14
CA ARG A 196 -9.01 -0.49 -29.65
C ARG A 196 -9.43 0.82 -28.97
N HIS A 197 -10.75 1.02 -28.85
CA HIS A 197 -11.30 2.21 -28.19
C HIS A 197 -11.03 2.19 -26.68
N ALA A 198 -11.22 1.05 -26.01
CA ALA A 198 -10.95 0.89 -24.59
C ALA A 198 -9.47 1.14 -24.27
N GLY A 199 -8.53 0.69 -25.11
CA GLY A 199 -7.11 0.98 -24.97
C GLY A 199 -6.80 2.47 -25.05
N GLY A 200 -7.32 3.15 -26.08
CA GLY A 200 -7.17 4.60 -26.23
C GLY A 200 -7.78 5.38 -25.07
N LEU A 201 -8.98 5.00 -24.63
CA LEU A 201 -9.65 5.61 -23.46
C LEU A 201 -8.88 5.36 -22.16
N ALA A 202 -8.29 4.17 -21.96
CA ALA A 202 -7.49 3.88 -20.77
C ALA A 202 -6.23 4.74 -20.71
N VAL A 203 -5.55 4.92 -21.85
CA VAL A 203 -4.39 5.84 -21.94
C VAL A 203 -4.84 7.28 -21.66
N ALA A 204 -5.92 7.73 -22.27
CA ALA A 204 -6.45 9.08 -22.04
C ALA A 204 -6.87 9.29 -20.58
N ALA A 205 -7.54 8.31 -19.94
CA ALA A 205 -7.94 8.37 -18.55
C ALA A 205 -6.72 8.41 -17.61
N ALA A 206 -5.67 7.64 -17.89
CA ALA A 206 -4.43 7.65 -17.12
C ALA A 206 -3.72 9.02 -17.24
N LEU A 207 -3.60 9.56 -18.44
CA LEU A 207 -3.02 10.88 -18.68
C LEU A 207 -3.84 12.00 -18.02
N ALA A 208 -5.17 11.99 -18.18
CA ALA A 208 -6.04 12.95 -17.51
C ALA A 208 -5.92 12.87 -15.98
N SER A 209 -5.90 11.67 -15.43
CA SER A 209 -5.69 11.46 -13.99
C SER A 209 -4.34 11.97 -13.51
N PHE A 210 -3.27 11.75 -14.29
CA PHE A 210 -1.94 12.28 -13.99
C PHE A 210 -1.93 13.82 -14.02
N VAL A 211 -2.53 14.44 -15.03
CA VAL A 211 -2.61 15.91 -15.14
C VAL A 211 -3.40 16.49 -13.97
N VAL A 212 -4.55 15.92 -13.63
CA VAL A 212 -5.45 16.47 -12.59
C VAL A 212 -4.97 16.17 -11.16
N ALA A 213 -4.52 14.97 -10.91
CA ALA A 213 -4.24 14.47 -9.55
C ALA A 213 -2.75 14.21 -9.27
N GLY A 214 -1.91 14.18 -10.29
CA GLY A 214 -0.46 13.95 -10.15
C GLY A 214 0.25 15.10 -9.45
N VAL A 215 1.51 14.87 -9.08
CA VAL A 215 2.41 15.84 -8.44
C VAL A 215 3.65 16.15 -9.30
N GLY A 216 3.74 15.56 -10.49
CA GLY A 216 4.86 15.76 -11.42
C GLY A 216 4.76 17.07 -12.21
N PRO A 217 5.81 17.44 -12.96
CA PRO A 217 5.93 18.72 -13.66
C PRO A 217 4.79 19.05 -14.63
N LEU A 218 4.14 18.03 -15.19
CA LEU A 218 3.03 18.19 -16.14
C LEU A 218 1.65 18.16 -15.47
N SER A 219 1.59 18.12 -14.14
CA SER A 219 0.31 18.11 -13.41
C SER A 219 -0.12 19.51 -12.97
N LEU A 220 -1.44 19.72 -12.87
CA LEU A 220 -2.03 20.97 -12.36
C LEU A 220 -1.68 21.24 -10.88
N ARG A 221 -1.19 20.23 -10.17
CA ARG A 221 -0.81 20.29 -8.76
C ARG A 221 0.70 20.30 -8.55
N PHE A 222 1.46 20.60 -9.59
CA PHE A 222 2.91 20.73 -9.48
C PHE A 222 3.27 22.03 -8.75
N PHE A 223 4.06 21.88 -7.69
CA PHE A 223 4.64 23.00 -6.95
C PHE A 223 6.15 22.97 -7.13
N ALA A 224 6.69 23.85 -7.95
CA ALA A 224 8.13 23.95 -8.21
C ALA A 224 8.94 24.19 -6.91
N SER A 225 8.35 24.85 -5.91
CA SER A 225 8.96 25.08 -4.60
C SER A 225 9.36 23.83 -3.82
N TYR A 226 8.74 22.65 -4.11
CA TYR A 226 9.17 21.39 -3.50
C TYR A 226 10.51 20.88 -4.03
N TYR A 227 10.94 21.38 -5.18
CA TYR A 227 12.16 20.92 -5.87
C TYR A 227 13.28 21.98 -5.85
N CYS A 228 12.97 23.22 -5.46
CA CYS A 228 13.94 24.29 -5.35
C CYS A 228 14.28 24.53 -3.87
N PRO A 229 15.56 24.65 -3.51
CA PRO A 229 15.95 25.12 -2.19
C PRO A 229 15.36 26.50 -1.94
N ASP A 230 14.72 26.66 -0.80
CA ASP A 230 14.24 27.93 -0.30
C ASP A 230 15.06 28.37 0.93
N ALA A 231 14.88 29.59 1.37
CA ALA A 231 15.58 30.15 2.54
C ALA A 231 15.38 29.30 3.80
N ARG A 232 14.23 28.63 3.94
CA ARG A 232 13.92 27.73 5.06
C ARG A 232 14.75 26.45 4.97
N THR A 233 14.90 25.89 3.78
CA THR A 233 15.73 24.70 3.53
C THR A 233 17.20 25.00 3.80
N GLU A 234 17.69 26.17 3.39
CA GLU A 234 19.05 26.64 3.64
C GLU A 234 19.30 26.86 5.13
N ALA A 235 18.40 27.52 5.82
CA ALA A 235 18.47 27.68 7.27
C ALA A 235 18.45 26.34 8.00
N GLY A 236 17.61 25.41 7.57
CA GLY A 236 17.58 24.03 8.11
C GLY A 236 18.92 23.32 7.94
N ARG A 237 19.55 23.42 6.78
CA ARG A 237 20.89 22.85 6.52
C ARG A 237 21.96 23.49 7.41
N ALA A 238 21.94 24.82 7.55
CA ALA A 238 22.88 25.54 8.43
C ALA A 238 22.76 25.08 9.88
N VAL A 239 21.53 24.92 10.39
CA VAL A 239 21.28 24.37 11.74
C VAL A 239 21.81 22.94 11.85
N LEU A 240 21.53 22.06 10.88
CA LEU A 240 22.00 20.67 10.90
C LEU A 240 23.52 20.57 10.94
N THR A 241 24.24 21.44 10.21
CA THR A 241 25.72 21.46 10.18
C THR A 241 26.32 22.03 11.47
N SER A 242 25.62 22.88 12.20
CA SER A 242 26.09 23.46 13.47
C SER A 242 26.01 22.50 14.66
N ILE A 243 25.26 21.39 14.55
CA ILE A 243 25.05 20.45 15.64
C ILE A 243 26.23 19.47 15.72
N PRO A 244 26.94 19.36 16.87
CA PRO A 244 28.05 18.41 17.03
C PRO A 244 27.60 16.94 16.77
N ARG A 245 28.47 16.14 16.16
CA ARG A 245 28.13 14.74 15.75
C ARG A 245 27.72 13.85 16.93
N GLY A 246 28.28 14.04 18.10
CA GLY A 246 27.99 13.23 19.30
C GLY A 246 26.83 13.75 20.15
N ALA A 247 26.22 14.88 19.81
CA ALA A 247 25.13 15.46 20.60
C ALA A 247 23.84 14.64 20.49
N SER A 248 23.17 14.42 21.63
CA SER A 248 21.77 13.99 21.65
C SER A 248 20.86 15.13 21.16
N VAL A 249 19.97 14.82 20.24
CA VAL A 249 19.15 15.85 19.57
C VAL A 249 17.68 15.53 19.67
N GLN A 250 16.90 16.55 19.98
CA GLN A 250 15.43 16.51 19.84
C GLN A 250 15.04 17.39 18.64
N ALA A 251 14.38 16.80 17.65
CA ALA A 251 14.07 17.48 16.40
C ALA A 251 12.64 17.16 15.91
N PRO A 252 12.02 18.11 15.16
CA PRO A 252 10.76 17.84 14.49
C PRO A 252 10.91 16.81 13.38
N ASP A 253 9.81 16.11 13.04
CA ASP A 253 9.77 15.00 12.08
C ASP A 253 10.50 15.26 10.76
N VAL A 254 10.39 16.48 10.25
CA VAL A 254 11.01 16.89 8.98
C VAL A 254 12.55 16.88 9.00
N LEU A 255 13.16 16.99 10.17
CA LEU A 255 14.61 16.97 10.33
C LEU A 255 15.16 15.61 10.81
N LEU A 256 14.30 14.73 11.36
CA LEU A 256 14.72 13.43 11.88
C LEU A 256 15.47 12.56 10.85
N PRO A 257 15.06 12.46 9.57
CA PRO A 257 15.79 11.66 8.59
C PRO A 257 17.24 12.12 8.37
N HIS A 258 17.50 13.43 8.51
CA HIS A 258 18.84 14.01 8.37
C HIS A 258 19.73 13.80 9.59
N LEU A 259 19.16 13.34 10.70
CA LEU A 259 19.83 13.11 11.97
C LEU A 259 19.91 11.61 12.32
N ALA A 260 19.43 10.73 11.43
CA ALA A 260 19.30 9.28 11.70
C ALA A 260 20.63 8.55 11.94
N GLU A 261 21.76 9.13 11.53
CA GLU A 261 23.09 8.58 11.78
C GLU A 261 23.58 8.77 13.23
N ARG A 262 22.86 9.50 14.06
CA ARG A 262 23.25 9.81 15.44
C ARG A 262 22.80 8.74 16.40
N GLN A 263 23.54 8.54 17.48
CA GLN A 263 23.26 7.51 18.49
C GLN A 263 21.96 7.79 19.27
N THR A 264 21.62 9.06 19.48
CA THR A 264 20.46 9.46 20.27
C THR A 264 19.69 10.57 19.57
N VAL A 265 18.52 10.24 19.03
CA VAL A 265 17.63 11.22 18.39
C VAL A 265 16.24 11.02 18.94
N HIS A 266 15.64 12.11 19.44
CA HIS A 266 14.29 12.12 19.98
C HIS A 266 13.37 12.97 19.10
N ARG A 267 12.13 12.55 18.99
CA ARG A 267 11.08 13.33 18.30
C ARG A 267 10.68 14.51 19.19
N ALA A 268 10.70 15.70 18.65
CA ALA A 268 10.12 16.85 19.33
C ALA A 268 8.59 16.78 19.30
N PRO A 269 7.89 17.14 20.39
CA PRO A 269 6.44 17.30 20.34
C PRO A 269 6.07 18.35 19.28
N PRO A 270 4.90 18.21 18.61
CA PRO A 270 4.43 19.23 17.70
C PRO A 270 4.33 20.58 18.44
N PRO A 271 4.68 21.71 17.79
CA PRO A 271 4.50 23.01 18.40
C PRO A 271 3.02 23.18 18.79
N GLU A 272 2.78 23.58 20.02
CA GLU A 272 1.43 23.95 20.47
C GLU A 272 0.94 25.06 19.53
N ARG A 273 -0.22 24.82 18.91
CA ARG A 273 -0.85 25.84 18.06
C ARG A 273 -1.31 26.96 18.99
N ALA A 274 -0.59 28.08 18.93
CA ALA A 274 -1.00 29.33 19.56
C ALA A 274 -2.27 29.88 18.90
#